data_eff38496ad272d113c0f96621bfa97c4
#
_entry.id   eff38496ad272d113c0f96621bfa97c4
#
_cell.length_a   1.000
_cell.length_b   1.000
_cell.length_c   1.000
_cell.angle_alpha   90.00
_cell.angle_beta   90.00
_cell.angle_gamma   90.00
#
_symmetry.space_group_name_H-M   'P 1'
#
loop_
_entity.id
_entity.type
_entity.pdbx_description
1 polymer ?
#
loop_
_entity_poly.entity_id
_entity_poly.type
_entity_poly.pdbx_seq_one_letter_code
_entity_poly.pdbx_strand_id
1 'polypeptide(L)' 'MTWHVQYRKDAVELIARHPTPEQAIEAACELIDAGCDVYGIGTGPLTDAIDREHIDRIYAIWARAKHPFT' A
#
# COMPACT_ATOMS: atom_id res chain seq x y z
N MET A 1 -3.90 9.54 -14.22
CA MET A 1 -2.68 8.81 -13.87
C MET A 1 -3.02 7.57 -13.08
N THR A 2 -2.39 6.46 -13.38
CA THR A 2 -2.67 5.21 -12.67
C THR A 2 -1.63 4.98 -11.58
N TRP A 3 -2.09 4.69 -10.39
CA TRP A 3 -1.23 4.34 -9.26
C TRP A 3 -1.16 2.85 -9.10
N HIS A 4 0.02 2.34 -8.74
CA HIS A 4 0.27 0.92 -8.56
C HIS A 4 0.58 0.62 -7.10
N VAL A 5 0.06 -0.49 -6.60
CA VAL A 5 0.45 -1.03 -5.30
C VAL A 5 1.13 -2.36 -5.58
N GLN A 6 2.40 -2.47 -5.21
CA GLN A 6 3.16 -3.71 -5.36
C GLN A 6 3.14 -4.45 -4.05
N TYR A 7 2.67 -5.67 -4.08
CA TYR A 7 2.58 -6.47 -2.86
C TYR A 7 2.85 -7.94 -3.16
N ARG A 8 3.13 -8.67 -2.09
CA ARG A 8 3.39 -10.10 -2.15
C ARG A 8 2.44 -10.82 -1.23
N LYS A 9 1.83 -11.88 -1.74
CA LYS A 9 0.95 -12.75 -0.98
C LYS A 9 1.33 -14.19 -1.29
N ASP A 10 1.65 -14.98 -0.24
CA ASP A 10 2.00 -16.40 -0.39
C ASP A 10 3.15 -16.62 -1.39
N ALA A 11 4.17 -15.78 -1.32
CA ALA A 11 5.34 -15.80 -2.20
C ALA A 11 5.03 -15.45 -3.67
N VAL A 12 3.83 -14.95 -3.96
CA VAL A 12 3.45 -14.48 -5.30
C VAL A 12 3.45 -12.95 -5.31
N GLU A 13 4.17 -12.38 -6.27
CA GLU A 13 4.21 -10.92 -6.44
C GLU A 13 3.04 -10.47 -7.30
N LEU A 14 2.32 -9.49 -6.82
CA LEU A 14 1.12 -8.97 -7.45
C LEU A 14 1.18 -7.45 -7.55
N ILE A 15 0.45 -6.91 -8.51
CA ILE A 15 0.34 -5.46 -8.68
C ILE A 15 -1.14 -5.12 -8.80
N ALA A 16 -1.61 -4.24 -7.90
CA ALA A 16 -2.95 -3.69 -7.98
C ALA A 16 -2.88 -2.27 -8.55
N ARG A 17 -3.88 -1.87 -9.31
CA ARG A 17 -3.93 -0.56 -9.96
C ARG A 17 -5.12 0.23 -9.46
N HIS A 18 -4.90 1.53 -9.24
CA HIS A 18 -5.94 2.42 -8.74
C HIS A 18 -5.87 3.77 -9.46
N PRO A 19 -7.00 4.46 -9.65
CA PRO A 19 -7.02 5.72 -10.39
C PRO A 19 -6.49 6.91 -9.60
N THR A 20 -6.48 6.85 -8.27
CA THR A 20 -6.04 7.97 -7.43
C THR A 20 -5.05 7.49 -6.38
N PRO A 21 -4.17 8.40 -5.88
CA PRO A 21 -3.23 8.04 -4.83
C PRO A 21 -3.93 7.66 -3.52
N GLU A 22 -5.05 8.32 -3.21
CA GLU A 22 -5.80 8.01 -1.99
C GLU A 22 -6.31 6.58 -2.01
N GLN A 23 -6.85 6.14 -3.14
CA GLN A 23 -7.34 4.77 -3.29
C GLN A 23 -6.19 3.76 -3.22
N ALA A 24 -5.05 4.09 -3.82
CA ALA A 24 -3.88 3.22 -3.78
C ALA A 24 -3.36 3.06 -2.36
N ILE A 25 -3.27 4.15 -1.62
CA ILE A 25 -2.80 4.14 -0.23
C ILE A 25 -3.77 3.34 0.64
N GLU A 26 -5.07 3.56 0.50
CA GLU A 26 -6.06 2.82 1.26
C GLU A 26 -6.01 1.32 0.95
N ALA A 27 -5.90 0.98 -0.33
CA ALA A 27 -5.79 -0.42 -0.74
C ALA A 27 -4.51 -1.06 -0.16
N ALA A 28 -3.40 -0.33 -0.18
CA ALA A 28 -2.15 -0.82 0.40
C ALA A 28 -2.30 -1.11 1.89
N CYS A 29 -2.94 -0.20 2.62
CA CYS A 29 -3.16 -0.38 4.05
C CYS A 29 -4.07 -1.58 4.33
N GLU A 30 -5.11 -1.77 3.54
CA GLU A 30 -6.00 -2.92 3.68
C GLU A 30 -5.26 -4.23 3.39
N LEU A 31 -4.36 -4.24 2.41
CA LEU A 31 -3.55 -5.41 2.10
C LEU A 31 -2.61 -5.76 3.25
N ILE A 32 -1.98 -4.75 3.86
CA ILE A 32 -1.12 -4.97 5.02
C ILE A 32 -1.94 -5.55 6.18
N ASP A 33 -3.12 -4.99 6.41
CA ASP A 33 -4.01 -5.44 7.46
C ASP A 33 -4.46 -6.88 7.25
N ALA A 34 -4.54 -7.31 5.99
CA ALA A 34 -4.89 -8.67 5.61
C ALA A 34 -3.69 -9.63 5.66
N GLY A 35 -2.51 -9.15 5.99
CA GLY A 35 -1.31 -9.98 6.09
C GLY A 35 -0.44 -10.03 4.84
N CYS A 36 -0.72 -9.19 3.84
CA CYS A 36 0.10 -9.12 2.65
C CYS A 36 1.32 -8.23 2.88
N ASP A 37 2.39 -8.50 2.14
CA ASP A 37 3.61 -7.71 2.23
C ASP A 37 3.59 -6.66 1.11
N VAL A 38 3.26 -5.43 1.46
CA VAL A 38 3.26 -4.30 0.52
C VAL A 38 4.63 -3.63 0.56
N TYR A 39 5.28 -3.52 -0.59
CA TYR A 39 6.64 -3.00 -0.65
C TYR A 39 6.81 -1.81 -1.59
N GLY A 40 5.78 -1.39 -2.29
CA GLY A 40 5.88 -0.22 -3.16
C GLY A 40 4.53 0.34 -3.58
N ILE A 41 4.45 1.65 -3.64
CA ILE A 41 3.29 2.38 -4.16
C ILE A 41 3.85 3.47 -5.07
N GLY A 42 3.36 3.57 -6.30
CA GLY A 42 3.87 4.58 -7.20
C GLY A 42 3.12 4.67 -8.51
N THR A 43 3.58 5.59 -9.37
CA THR A 43 3.04 5.78 -10.71
C THR A 43 4.10 5.44 -11.75
N GLY A 44 3.66 4.92 -12.92
CA GLY A 44 4.55 4.69 -14.05
C GLY A 44 5.69 3.72 -13.73
N PRO A 45 6.89 4.01 -14.24
CA PRO A 45 8.06 3.19 -13.92
C PRO A 45 8.29 3.19 -12.41
N LEU A 46 8.74 2.07 -11.89
CA LEU A 46 8.82 1.81 -10.46
C LEU A 46 9.78 2.70 -9.67
N THR A 47 10.39 3.66 -10.31
CA THR A 47 11.39 4.54 -9.70
C THR A 47 10.81 5.55 -8.72
N ASP A 48 9.52 5.86 -8.82
CA ASP A 48 8.88 6.87 -7.98
C ASP A 48 8.01 6.26 -6.90
N ALA A 49 8.25 5.00 -6.57
CA ALA A 49 7.46 4.30 -5.59
C ALA A 49 7.72 4.84 -4.18
N ILE A 50 6.66 4.91 -3.40
CA ILE A 50 6.77 5.12 -1.96
C ILE A 50 7.39 3.86 -1.39
N ASP A 51 8.49 3.99 -0.67
CA ASP A 51 9.20 2.83 -0.16
C ASP A 51 8.51 2.23 1.06
N ARG A 52 9.02 1.06 1.49
CA ARG A 52 8.44 0.32 2.59
C ARG A 52 8.40 1.13 3.90
N GLU A 53 9.43 1.92 4.16
CA GLU A 53 9.48 2.72 5.38
C GLU A 53 8.35 3.74 5.43
N HIS A 54 8.09 4.41 4.33
CA HIS A 54 6.98 5.36 4.25
C HIS A 54 5.64 4.64 4.30
N ILE A 55 5.54 3.48 3.66
CA ILE A 55 4.33 2.68 3.68
C ILE A 55 3.99 2.27 5.12
N ASP A 56 4.98 1.85 5.89
CA ASP A 56 4.76 1.45 7.29
C ASP A 56 4.24 2.61 8.12
N ARG A 57 4.75 3.83 7.89
CA ARG A 57 4.26 5.02 8.58
C ARG A 57 2.83 5.36 8.20
N ILE A 58 2.52 5.27 6.91
CA ILE A 58 1.17 5.52 6.41
C ILE A 58 0.20 4.51 7.01
N TYR A 59 0.60 3.25 7.04
CA TYR A 59 -0.23 2.19 7.62
C TYR A 59 -0.48 2.44 9.11
N ALA A 60 0.52 2.85 9.86
CA ALA A 60 0.37 3.12 11.29
C ALA A 60 -0.69 4.22 11.53
N ILE A 61 -0.66 5.28 10.72
CA ILE A 61 -1.63 6.37 10.81
C ILE A 61 -3.03 5.88 10.43
N TRP A 62 -3.12 5.14 9.33
CA TRP A 62 -4.38 4.60 8.82
C TRP A 62 -5.01 3.64 9.83
N ALA A 63 -4.23 2.73 10.39
CA ALA A 63 -4.71 1.75 11.35
C ALA A 63 -5.21 2.41 12.62
N ARG A 64 -4.52 3.46 13.08
CA ARG A 64 -4.94 4.21 14.25
C ARG A 64 -6.28 4.92 14.01
N ALA A 65 -6.47 5.50 12.82
CA ALA A 65 -7.71 6.17 12.47
C ALA A 65 -8.87 5.17 12.33
N LYS A 66 -8.59 3.97 11.81
CA LYS A 66 -9.60 2.95 11.57
C LYS A 66 -9.95 2.18 12.83
N HIS A 67 -9.00 2.03 13.76
CA HIS A 67 -9.16 1.28 15.01
C HIS A 67 -8.78 2.14 16.21
N PRO A 68 -9.56 3.20 16.49
CA PRO A 68 -9.16 4.20 17.51
C PRO A 68 -9.12 3.68 18.94
N PHE A 69 -9.68 2.52 19.20
CA PHE A 69 -9.76 1.96 20.56
C PHE A 69 -8.86 0.76 20.77
N THR A 70 -7.95 0.51 19.88
CA THR A 70 -7.05 -0.64 20.04
C THR A 70 -5.63 -0.21 20.28
#